data_d59e1ae51c247a0fbfc84fa0461a6ca4
#
_entry.id   d59e1ae51c247a0fbfc84fa0461a6ca4
#
_cell.length_a   1.000
_cell.length_b   1.000
_cell.length_c   1.000
_cell.angle_alpha   90.00
_cell.angle_beta   90.00
_cell.angle_gamma   90.00
#
_symmetry.space_group_name_H-M   'P 1'
#
loop_
_entity.id
_entity.type
_entity.pdbx_description
1 polymer ?
#
loop_
_entity_poly.entity_id
_entity_poly.type
_entity_poly.pdbx_seq_one_letter_code
_entity_poly.pdbx_strand_id
1 'polypeptide(L)'
;AELVVNTPDLSEATAMMEDRSEKEGRDMVGMVLPAQADFFELADRDVSDGREVWTLTVRAEGAVGMNVYFDAFHVPAGAELYFSTPESKFEETWVNGPVTSIENNYHGHWVNRDVPGDEVVMTYRAPVGLTEAATLQISGVGYFARHMHYPEPWASAIERGGAEACQVNVNCPEGDSWECEKSAVVRLQITQNGGVYFCSGSMVNNTALDCRQLLLSSFHCVNDVDEDEWN
;
A
#
# COMPACT_ATOMS: atom_id res chain seq x y z
N ALA A 1 -4.97 -2.13 20.84
CA ALA A 1 -5.46 -0.75 20.55
C ALA A 1 -6.03 -0.67 19.14
N GLU A 2 -6.89 0.31 18.88
CA GLU A 2 -7.56 0.46 17.59
C GLU A 2 -7.67 1.94 17.20
N LEU A 3 -7.39 2.23 15.91
CA LEU A 3 -7.68 3.49 15.25
C LEU A 3 -8.80 3.26 14.23
N VAL A 4 -10.00 3.79 14.49
CA VAL A 4 -11.14 3.69 13.57
C VAL A 4 -11.26 4.99 12.78
N VAL A 5 -11.29 4.87 11.46
CA VAL A 5 -11.44 6.00 10.54
C VAL A 5 -12.87 6.08 10.03
N ASN A 6 -13.42 7.29 9.96
CA ASN A 6 -14.74 7.51 9.40
C ASN A 6 -14.72 7.24 7.90
N THR A 7 -15.52 6.29 7.45
CA THR A 7 -15.65 5.91 6.05
C THR A 7 -16.87 6.56 5.40
N PRO A 8 -16.80 6.89 4.10
CA PRO A 8 -17.96 7.32 3.33
C PRO A 8 -18.91 6.14 3.09
N ASP A 9 -20.15 6.43 2.70
CA ASP A 9 -21.03 5.41 2.12
C ASP A 9 -20.36 4.80 0.87
N LEU A 10 -20.36 3.47 0.78
CA LEU A 10 -19.65 2.75 -0.28
C LEU A 10 -20.22 3.09 -1.67
N SER A 11 -21.53 3.30 -1.80
CA SER A 11 -22.14 3.63 -3.09
C SER A 11 -21.78 5.05 -3.56
N GLU A 12 -21.74 5.99 -2.63
CA GLU A 12 -21.32 7.38 -2.91
C GLU A 12 -19.83 7.42 -3.26
N ALA A 13 -18.99 6.70 -2.51
CA ALA A 13 -17.57 6.58 -2.78
C ALA A 13 -17.31 6.01 -4.18
N THR A 14 -17.99 4.92 -4.54
CA THR A 14 -17.84 4.28 -5.84
C THR A 14 -18.25 5.20 -6.97
N ALA A 15 -19.42 5.87 -6.86
CA ALA A 15 -19.89 6.81 -7.87
C ALA A 15 -18.93 8.00 -8.06
N MET A 16 -18.38 8.53 -6.97
CA MET A 16 -17.39 9.61 -7.02
C MET A 16 -16.09 9.15 -7.71
N MET A 17 -15.63 7.94 -7.42
CA MET A 17 -14.42 7.39 -8.08
C MET A 17 -14.64 7.16 -9.56
N GLU A 18 -15.83 6.71 -9.99
CA GLU A 18 -16.17 6.53 -11.40
C GLU A 18 -16.18 7.88 -12.14
N ASP A 19 -16.86 8.88 -11.60
CA ASP A 19 -16.89 10.23 -12.16
C ASP A 19 -15.47 10.83 -12.30
N ARG A 20 -14.64 10.67 -11.28
CA ARG A 20 -13.25 11.13 -11.35
C ARG A 20 -12.40 10.34 -12.35
N SER A 21 -12.58 9.01 -12.42
CA SER A 21 -11.89 8.17 -13.39
C SER A 21 -12.18 8.60 -14.83
N GLU A 22 -13.45 8.91 -15.14
CA GLU A 22 -13.84 9.41 -16.45
C GLU A 22 -13.22 10.78 -16.76
N LYS A 23 -13.25 11.71 -15.80
CA LYS A 23 -12.74 13.08 -15.98
C LYS A 23 -11.22 13.13 -16.13
N GLU A 24 -10.51 12.32 -15.37
CA GLU A 24 -9.05 12.36 -15.32
C GLU A 24 -8.37 11.36 -16.26
N GLY A 25 -9.14 10.45 -16.87
CA GLY A 25 -8.62 9.40 -17.75
C GLY A 25 -7.69 8.40 -17.05
N ARG A 26 -7.80 8.31 -15.72
CA ARG A 26 -7.04 7.42 -14.84
C ARG A 26 -8.00 6.62 -13.97
N ASP A 27 -7.67 5.36 -13.69
CA ASP A 27 -8.51 4.50 -12.87
C ASP A 27 -8.34 4.81 -11.38
N MET A 28 -9.27 5.57 -10.81
CA MET A 28 -9.33 5.85 -9.38
C MET A 28 -9.87 4.62 -8.63
N VAL A 29 -9.09 4.06 -7.75
CA VAL A 29 -9.42 2.82 -7.01
C VAL A 29 -9.70 3.03 -5.53
N GLY A 30 -9.30 4.18 -5.00
CA GLY A 30 -9.45 4.51 -3.59
C GLY A 30 -9.32 6.01 -3.34
N MET A 31 -9.47 6.36 -2.07
CA MET A 31 -9.26 7.71 -1.57
C MET A 31 -8.46 7.67 -0.27
N VAL A 32 -7.78 8.76 0.05
CA VAL A 32 -7.13 8.93 1.34
C VAL A 32 -8.10 9.58 2.32
N LEU A 33 -8.46 8.85 3.35
CA LEU A 33 -9.27 9.36 4.46
C LEU A 33 -8.33 10.04 5.47
N PRO A 34 -8.63 11.25 5.94
CA PRO A 34 -7.79 11.94 6.88
C PRO A 34 -7.76 11.21 8.22
N ALA A 35 -6.56 10.97 8.74
CA ALA A 35 -6.33 10.42 10.07
C ALA A 35 -5.04 11.06 10.62
N GLN A 36 -5.08 11.56 11.85
CA GLN A 36 -3.91 12.15 12.51
C GLN A 36 -3.68 11.43 13.82
N ALA A 37 -2.60 10.66 13.91
CA ALA A 37 -2.28 9.89 15.10
C ALA A 37 -0.78 9.59 15.20
N ASP A 38 -0.25 9.64 16.41
CA ASP A 38 1.03 9.03 16.73
C ASP A 38 0.81 7.54 17.01
N PHE A 39 1.53 6.69 16.28
CA PHE A 39 1.41 5.25 16.45
C PHE A 39 1.74 4.81 17.88
N PHE A 40 2.81 5.34 18.47
CA PHE A 40 3.27 4.93 19.80
C PHE A 40 2.40 5.45 20.94
N GLU A 41 1.65 6.53 20.72
CA GLU A 41 0.67 7.01 21.71
C GLU A 41 -0.57 6.13 21.76
N LEU A 42 -0.93 5.50 20.63
CA LEU A 42 -2.13 4.67 20.54
C LEU A 42 -1.84 3.18 20.74
N ALA A 43 -0.70 2.67 20.25
CA ALA A 43 -0.42 1.23 20.20
C ALA A 43 -0.31 0.59 21.59
N ASP A 44 -0.78 -0.65 21.70
CA ASP A 44 -0.51 -1.51 22.84
C ASP A 44 0.95 -1.96 22.81
N ARG A 45 1.62 -1.89 23.95
CA ARG A 45 3.02 -2.29 24.11
C ARG A 45 3.12 -3.57 24.93
N ASP A 46 3.94 -4.49 24.44
CA ASP A 46 4.34 -5.71 25.13
C ASP A 46 5.86 -5.94 24.99
N VAL A 47 6.40 -6.89 25.73
CA VAL A 47 7.79 -7.35 25.58
C VAL A 47 7.79 -8.85 25.40
N SER A 48 8.28 -9.30 24.26
CA SER A 48 8.38 -10.69 23.90
C SER A 48 9.74 -11.01 23.25
N ASP A 49 10.37 -12.10 23.66
CA ASP A 49 11.64 -12.61 23.11
C ASP A 49 12.78 -11.55 23.09
N GLY A 50 12.85 -10.72 24.12
CA GLY A 50 13.85 -9.66 24.23
C GLY A 50 13.63 -8.46 23.29
N ARG A 51 12.45 -8.35 22.70
CA ARG A 51 12.00 -7.22 21.89
C ARG A 51 10.82 -6.52 22.54
N GLU A 52 10.76 -5.22 22.36
CA GLU A 52 9.54 -4.44 22.54
C GLU A 52 8.68 -4.62 21.30
N VAL A 53 7.41 -4.91 21.52
CA VAL A 53 6.41 -5.12 20.46
C VAL A 53 5.27 -4.14 20.68
N TRP A 54 4.98 -3.34 19.66
CA TRP A 54 3.90 -2.38 19.69
C TRP A 54 2.89 -2.75 18.61
N THR A 55 1.60 -2.80 18.94
CA THR A 55 0.54 -3.24 18.04
C THR A 55 -0.62 -2.26 18.02
N LEU A 56 -1.02 -1.88 16.80
CA LEU A 56 -2.18 -1.02 16.55
C LEU A 56 -2.98 -1.61 15.37
N THR A 57 -4.29 -1.76 15.57
CA THR A 57 -5.20 -2.09 14.47
C THR A 57 -5.78 -0.80 13.89
N VAL A 58 -5.68 -0.60 12.59
CA VAL A 58 -6.32 0.48 11.85
C VAL A 58 -7.51 -0.10 11.10
N ARG A 59 -8.69 0.51 11.28
CA ARG A 59 -9.94 0.05 10.66
C ARG A 59 -10.59 1.13 9.83
N ALA A 60 -11.00 0.76 8.60
CA ALA A 60 -11.82 1.57 7.71
C ALA A 60 -12.95 0.69 7.13
N GLU A 61 -14.09 0.68 7.80
CA GLU A 61 -15.21 -0.23 7.50
C GLU A 61 -15.63 -0.18 6.02
N GLY A 62 -15.78 -1.36 5.41
CA GLY A 62 -16.20 -1.52 4.03
C GLY A 62 -15.08 -1.39 2.99
N ALA A 63 -13.85 -1.12 3.39
CA ALA A 63 -12.72 -1.15 2.47
C ALA A 63 -12.45 -2.56 1.94
N VAL A 64 -12.12 -2.68 0.66
CA VAL A 64 -11.66 -3.95 0.06
C VAL A 64 -10.14 -4.13 0.17
N GLY A 65 -9.45 -3.05 0.50
CA GLY A 65 -8.04 -2.99 0.81
C GLY A 65 -7.69 -1.66 1.44
N MET A 66 -6.57 -1.61 2.13
CA MET A 66 -6.12 -0.43 2.86
C MET A 66 -4.62 -0.24 2.77
N ASN A 67 -4.18 1.00 2.94
CA ASN A 67 -2.82 1.35 3.31
C ASN A 67 -2.81 2.50 4.33
N VAL A 68 -1.67 2.73 4.96
CA VAL A 68 -1.48 3.76 5.99
C VAL A 68 -0.42 4.74 5.51
N TYR A 69 -0.74 6.02 5.54
CA TYR A 69 0.12 7.13 5.15
C TYR A 69 0.77 7.76 6.38
N PHE A 70 2.02 8.14 6.23
CA PHE A 70 2.80 8.81 7.27
C PHE A 70 3.37 10.12 6.72
N ASP A 71 3.28 11.20 7.48
CA ASP A 71 3.90 12.49 7.21
C ASP A 71 5.22 12.69 7.97
N ALA A 72 5.47 11.87 8.99
CA ALA A 72 6.77 11.71 9.61
C ALA A 72 7.04 10.22 9.87
N PHE A 73 8.00 9.66 9.14
CA PHE A 73 8.33 8.25 9.15
C PHE A 73 9.81 8.03 9.36
N HIS A 74 10.14 7.29 10.41
CA HIS A 74 11.50 6.85 10.69
C HIS A 74 11.51 5.53 11.45
N VAL A 75 12.17 4.52 10.91
CA VAL A 75 12.41 3.23 11.56
C VAL A 75 13.90 3.12 11.87
N PRO A 76 14.31 3.01 13.15
CA PRO A 76 15.72 2.89 13.54
C PRO A 76 16.35 1.59 13.04
N ALA A 77 17.68 1.59 12.93
CA ALA A 77 18.43 0.38 12.62
C ALA A 77 18.20 -0.70 13.68
N GLY A 78 17.84 -1.92 13.25
CA GLY A 78 17.53 -3.04 14.12
C GLY A 78 16.06 -3.14 14.56
N ALA A 79 15.24 -2.13 14.24
CA ALA A 79 13.80 -2.20 14.36
C ALA A 79 13.15 -2.68 13.06
N GLU A 80 11.92 -3.18 13.17
CA GLU A 80 11.13 -3.74 12.09
C GLU A 80 9.67 -3.31 12.23
N LEU A 81 9.03 -2.90 11.13
CA LEU A 81 7.61 -2.60 11.09
C LEU A 81 6.92 -3.54 10.09
N TYR A 82 5.78 -4.06 10.47
CA TYR A 82 4.95 -4.96 9.66
C TYR A 82 3.54 -4.42 9.55
N PHE A 83 2.91 -4.69 8.41
CA PHE A 83 1.49 -4.44 8.16
C PHE A 83 0.86 -5.75 7.71
N SER A 84 -0.18 -6.19 8.41
CA SER A 84 -0.80 -7.47 8.13
C SER A 84 -2.33 -7.41 8.20
N THR A 85 -2.98 -8.43 7.61
CA THR A 85 -4.38 -8.70 7.92
C THR A 85 -4.49 -9.26 9.34
N PRO A 86 -5.63 -9.09 10.04
CA PRO A 86 -5.90 -9.81 11.27
C PRO A 86 -5.86 -11.33 11.05
N GLU A 87 -5.24 -12.07 11.98
CA GLU A 87 -5.13 -13.54 11.90
C GLU A 87 -6.50 -14.26 11.81
N SER A 88 -7.54 -13.64 12.37
CA SER A 88 -8.89 -14.23 12.41
C SER A 88 -9.73 -14.00 11.17
N LYS A 89 -9.26 -13.17 10.22
CA LYS A 89 -10.09 -12.68 9.11
C LYS A 89 -9.99 -13.52 7.84
N PHE A 90 -8.84 -14.12 7.61
CA PHE A 90 -8.53 -14.93 6.42
C PHE A 90 -7.91 -16.27 6.84
N GLU A 91 -7.95 -17.26 5.95
CA GLU A 91 -7.30 -18.56 6.20
C GLU A 91 -5.78 -18.42 6.38
N GLU A 92 -5.18 -17.43 5.70
CA GLU A 92 -3.77 -17.09 5.82
C GLU A 92 -3.61 -15.60 6.10
N THR A 93 -2.58 -15.22 6.86
CA THR A 93 -2.26 -13.83 7.14
C THR A 93 -1.48 -13.22 5.99
N TRP A 94 -2.01 -12.15 5.39
CA TRP A 94 -1.24 -11.31 4.48
C TRP A 94 -0.27 -10.46 5.27
N VAL A 95 1.01 -10.40 4.86
CA VAL A 95 2.03 -9.61 5.55
C VAL A 95 2.85 -8.79 4.57
N ASN A 96 2.93 -7.49 4.81
CA ASN A 96 3.89 -6.58 4.22
C ASN A 96 4.98 -6.26 5.25
N GLY A 97 6.23 -6.43 4.88
CA GLY A 97 7.37 -6.20 5.76
C GLY A 97 8.39 -7.34 5.74
N PRO A 98 9.46 -7.27 6.51
CA PRO A 98 9.76 -6.16 7.42
C PRO A 98 10.10 -4.86 6.68
N VAL A 99 9.54 -3.75 7.14
CA VAL A 99 9.97 -2.40 6.80
C VAL A 99 11.01 -1.98 7.84
N THR A 100 12.16 -1.53 7.38
CA THR A 100 13.34 -1.29 8.20
C THR A 100 13.92 0.11 7.96
N SER A 101 15.08 0.40 8.50
CA SER A 101 15.77 1.68 8.25
C SER A 101 16.17 1.89 6.77
N ILE A 102 16.11 0.85 5.94
CA ILE A 102 16.42 0.95 4.49
C ILE A 102 15.32 1.75 3.76
N GLU A 103 14.09 1.67 4.22
CA GLU A 103 12.95 2.37 3.65
C GLU A 103 12.82 3.82 4.13
N ASN A 104 13.67 4.27 5.06
CA ASN A 104 13.70 5.68 5.45
C ASN A 104 14.12 6.55 4.28
N ASN A 105 13.41 7.65 4.08
CA ASN A 105 13.71 8.64 3.05
C ASN A 105 13.96 10.02 3.68
N TYR A 106 14.48 10.96 2.88
CA TYR A 106 14.90 12.28 3.38
C TYR A 106 13.72 13.22 3.70
N HIS A 107 12.55 13.01 3.09
CA HIS A 107 11.36 13.86 3.30
C HIS A 107 10.45 13.33 4.43
N GLY A 108 10.64 12.09 4.87
CA GLY A 108 9.86 11.49 5.96
C GLY A 108 8.43 11.07 5.60
N HIS A 109 7.95 11.30 4.36
CA HIS A 109 6.67 10.78 3.92
C HIS A 109 6.81 9.32 3.49
N TRP A 110 5.86 8.49 3.90
CA TRP A 110 5.90 7.08 3.55
C TRP A 110 4.49 6.45 3.54
N VAL A 111 4.32 5.40 2.76
CA VAL A 111 3.08 4.61 2.69
C VAL A 111 3.41 3.14 2.52
N ASN A 112 2.70 2.25 3.22
CA ASN A 112 2.87 0.82 3.02
C ASN A 112 2.16 0.34 1.75
N ARG A 113 2.56 -0.83 1.26
CA ARG A 113 1.78 -1.54 0.25
C ARG A 113 0.39 -1.85 0.79
N ASP A 114 -0.59 -1.89 -0.11
CA ASP A 114 -1.96 -2.25 0.22
C ASP A 114 -2.07 -3.60 0.95
N VAL A 115 -2.96 -3.64 1.93
CA VAL A 115 -3.31 -4.84 2.72
C VAL A 115 -4.77 -5.16 2.43
N PRO A 116 -5.13 -6.43 2.12
CA PRO A 116 -6.51 -6.83 1.86
C PRO A 116 -7.46 -6.58 3.03
N GLY A 117 -8.69 -6.18 2.71
CA GLY A 117 -9.77 -6.00 3.69
C GLY A 117 -9.83 -4.61 4.30
N ASP A 118 -10.60 -4.48 5.36
CA ASP A 118 -10.96 -3.22 6.02
C ASP A 118 -10.28 -3.04 7.39
N GLU A 119 -9.29 -3.89 7.68
CA GLU A 119 -8.45 -3.83 8.87
C GLU A 119 -6.99 -4.10 8.55
N VAL A 120 -6.11 -3.26 9.08
CA VAL A 120 -4.65 -3.41 9.01
C VAL A 120 -4.09 -3.47 10.41
N VAL A 121 -3.37 -4.54 10.73
CA VAL A 121 -2.61 -4.66 11.98
C VAL A 121 -1.19 -4.18 11.73
N MET A 122 -0.81 -3.09 12.37
CA MET A 122 0.55 -2.57 12.41
C MET A 122 1.28 -3.19 13.59
N THR A 123 2.44 -3.79 13.35
CA THR A 123 3.29 -4.37 14.40
C THR A 123 4.72 -3.82 14.27
N TYR A 124 5.12 -2.98 15.23
CA TYR A 124 6.50 -2.51 15.34
C TYR A 124 7.25 -3.37 16.35
N ARG A 125 8.46 -3.78 16.02
CA ARG A 125 9.33 -4.62 16.86
C ARG A 125 10.73 -4.02 16.93
N ALA A 126 11.22 -3.80 18.14
CA ALA A 126 12.56 -3.27 18.37
C ALA A 126 13.29 -4.03 19.50
N PRO A 127 14.61 -4.15 19.48
CA PRO A 127 15.37 -4.67 20.61
C PRO A 127 15.12 -3.84 21.87
N VAL A 128 14.95 -4.50 23.00
CA VAL A 128 14.84 -3.79 24.29
C VAL A 128 16.09 -2.94 24.51
N GLY A 129 15.89 -1.65 24.83
CA GLY A 129 16.96 -0.72 25.06
C GLY A 129 17.53 -0.07 23.79
N LEU A 130 16.87 -0.19 22.66
CA LEU A 130 17.20 0.60 21.48
C LEU A 130 17.10 2.10 21.84
N THR A 131 18.17 2.84 21.64
CA THR A 131 18.26 4.26 22.07
C THR A 131 17.77 5.24 21.01
N GLU A 132 17.83 4.87 19.75
CA GLU A 132 17.28 5.68 18.64
C GLU A 132 15.76 5.56 18.62
N ALA A 133 15.07 6.69 18.63
CA ALA A 133 13.62 6.71 18.62
C ALA A 133 13.06 6.49 17.19
N ALA A 134 12.03 5.67 17.09
CA ALA A 134 11.22 5.60 15.87
C ALA A 134 10.23 6.78 15.82
N THR A 135 9.83 7.17 14.62
CA THR A 135 8.77 8.15 14.38
C THR A 135 7.78 7.57 13.38
N LEU A 136 6.53 7.42 13.78
CA LEU A 136 5.46 6.87 12.96
C LEU A 136 4.19 7.74 13.14
N GLN A 137 4.18 8.91 12.48
CA GLN A 137 3.03 9.84 12.49
C GLN A 137 2.08 9.50 11.36
N ILE A 138 0.94 8.90 11.69
CA ILE A 138 -0.11 8.58 10.73
C ILE A 138 -0.78 9.88 10.29
N SER A 139 -0.86 10.12 8.98
CA SER A 139 -1.48 11.30 8.37
C SER A 139 -2.73 10.96 7.55
N GLY A 140 -2.94 9.69 7.21
CA GLY A 140 -4.09 9.26 6.45
C GLY A 140 -4.20 7.75 6.35
N VAL A 141 -5.36 7.31 5.90
CA VAL A 141 -5.65 5.90 5.62
C VAL A 141 -6.23 5.79 4.21
N GLY A 142 -5.59 5.00 3.38
CA GLY A 142 -6.10 4.67 2.05
C GLY A 142 -7.27 3.70 2.17
N TYR A 143 -8.42 4.14 1.67
CA TYR A 143 -9.66 3.40 1.59
C TYR A 143 -9.88 2.99 0.14
N PHE A 144 -9.73 1.71 -0.15
CA PHE A 144 -9.97 1.17 -1.48
C PHE A 144 -11.39 0.61 -1.53
N ALA A 145 -12.23 1.20 -2.36
CA ALA A 145 -13.62 0.77 -2.56
C ALA A 145 -13.80 -0.03 -3.86
N ARG A 146 -12.78 -0.06 -4.70
CA ARG A 146 -12.77 -0.77 -5.97
C ARG A 146 -11.64 -1.79 -5.98
N HIS A 147 -11.78 -2.82 -6.82
CA HIS A 147 -10.99 -4.04 -6.77
C HIS A 147 -9.49 -3.84 -6.77
N MET A 148 -8.91 -4.36 -5.72
CA MET A 148 -7.54 -4.78 -5.65
C MET A 148 -7.51 -6.26 -6.04
N HIS A 149 -6.79 -6.63 -7.09
CA HIS A 149 -6.61 -8.05 -7.41
C HIS A 149 -5.67 -8.69 -6.40
N TYR A 150 -6.24 -9.18 -5.32
CA TYR A 150 -5.52 -10.03 -4.40
C TYR A 150 -5.67 -11.49 -4.83
N PRO A 151 -4.62 -12.33 -4.69
CA PRO A 151 -4.76 -13.77 -4.88
C PRO A 151 -5.63 -14.37 -3.77
N GLU A 152 -6.18 -15.54 -4.00
CA GLU A 152 -6.83 -16.32 -2.92
C GLU A 152 -5.83 -16.60 -1.80
N PRO A 153 -6.24 -16.58 -0.52
CA PRO A 153 -7.62 -16.41 -0.03
C PRO A 153 -8.05 -14.95 0.22
N TRP A 154 -7.27 -13.96 -0.20
CA TRP A 154 -7.52 -12.54 0.07
C TRP A 154 -8.36 -11.84 -1.02
N ALA A 155 -8.77 -12.57 -2.05
CA ALA A 155 -9.61 -12.04 -3.11
C ALA A 155 -10.95 -11.54 -2.57
N SER A 156 -11.34 -10.31 -2.93
CA SER A 156 -12.67 -9.84 -2.62
C SER A 156 -13.70 -10.48 -3.57
N ALA A 157 -14.91 -10.74 -3.06
CA ALA A 157 -16.00 -11.31 -3.86
C ALA A 157 -16.53 -10.39 -4.98
N ILE A 158 -16.00 -9.19 -5.08
CA ILE A 158 -16.44 -8.21 -6.07
C ILE A 158 -15.51 -8.28 -7.27
N GLU A 159 -15.90 -8.89 -8.37
CA GLU A 159 -15.16 -8.96 -9.61
C GLU A 159 -15.31 -7.66 -10.42
N ARG A 160 -14.20 -7.05 -10.80
CA ARG A 160 -14.19 -6.20 -12.00
C ARG A 160 -14.31 -7.08 -13.23
N GLY A 161 -15.05 -6.60 -14.21
CA GLY A 161 -15.13 -7.25 -15.50
C GLY A 161 -13.75 -7.75 -15.92
N GLY A 162 -13.65 -9.04 -16.21
CA GLY A 162 -12.43 -9.66 -16.68
C GLY A 162 -11.95 -9.04 -18.00
N ALA A 163 -10.79 -9.48 -18.46
CA ALA A 163 -10.29 -9.14 -19.78
C ALA A 163 -11.35 -9.42 -20.85
N GLU A 164 -11.48 -8.54 -21.82
CA GLU A 164 -12.34 -8.76 -22.99
C GLU A 164 -11.94 -10.05 -23.69
N ALA A 165 -12.88 -10.70 -24.37
CA ALA A 165 -12.68 -11.99 -25.04
C ALA A 165 -11.55 -11.97 -26.09
N CYS A 166 -11.15 -10.80 -26.56
CA CYS A 166 -10.03 -10.61 -27.50
C CYS A 166 -8.67 -10.41 -26.81
N GLN A 167 -8.63 -10.32 -25.48
CA GLN A 167 -7.40 -10.13 -24.72
C GLN A 167 -6.90 -11.47 -24.21
N VAL A 168 -5.62 -11.75 -24.45
CA VAL A 168 -4.95 -12.94 -23.92
C VAL A 168 -4.30 -12.60 -22.60
N ASN A 169 -4.70 -13.32 -21.55
CA ASN A 169 -4.08 -13.14 -20.23
C ASN A 169 -2.64 -13.66 -20.28
N VAL A 170 -1.71 -12.89 -19.74
CA VAL A 170 -0.28 -13.23 -19.68
C VAL A 170 0.03 -14.54 -18.95
N ASN A 171 -0.89 -15.02 -18.12
CA ASN A 171 -0.79 -16.31 -17.43
C ASN A 171 -1.34 -17.49 -18.25
N CYS A 172 -1.83 -17.24 -19.49
CA CYS A 172 -2.15 -18.30 -20.42
C CYS A 172 -0.87 -18.90 -21.05
N PRO A 173 -0.94 -20.09 -21.66
CA PRO A 173 0.24 -20.76 -22.24
C PRO A 173 1.04 -19.91 -23.24
N GLU A 174 0.39 -18.96 -23.91
CA GLU A 174 1.03 -17.98 -24.81
C GLU A 174 2.04 -17.07 -24.08
N GLY A 175 1.86 -16.90 -22.77
CA GLY A 175 2.75 -16.11 -21.91
C GLY A 175 3.93 -16.90 -21.34
N ASP A 176 4.01 -18.21 -21.48
CA ASP A 176 5.02 -19.06 -20.79
C ASP A 176 6.46 -18.74 -21.21
N SER A 177 6.67 -18.26 -22.44
CA SER A 177 8.00 -17.88 -22.93
C SER A 177 8.43 -16.45 -22.57
N TRP A 178 7.58 -15.69 -21.85
CA TRP A 178 7.77 -14.25 -21.57
C TRP A 178 8.02 -13.95 -20.07
N GLU A 179 8.57 -14.91 -19.32
CA GLU A 179 8.77 -14.76 -17.87
C GLU A 179 9.68 -13.58 -17.50
N CYS A 180 10.69 -13.30 -18.33
CA CYS A 180 11.61 -12.19 -18.12
C CYS A 180 10.87 -10.84 -18.26
N GLU A 181 10.05 -10.71 -19.28
CA GLU A 181 9.25 -9.51 -19.54
C GLU A 181 8.14 -9.33 -18.50
N LYS A 182 7.48 -10.43 -18.11
CA LYS A 182 6.47 -10.41 -17.03
C LYS A 182 7.05 -9.85 -15.74
N SER A 183 8.27 -10.30 -15.37
CA SER A 183 8.92 -9.87 -14.12
C SER A 183 9.34 -8.41 -14.12
N ALA A 184 9.42 -7.78 -15.29
CA ALA A 184 9.75 -6.36 -15.44
C ALA A 184 8.52 -5.44 -15.35
N VAL A 185 7.30 -5.98 -15.53
CA VAL A 185 6.08 -5.17 -15.48
C VAL A 185 5.68 -4.91 -14.03
N VAL A 186 5.37 -3.65 -13.73
CA VAL A 186 4.96 -3.23 -12.38
C VAL A 186 3.64 -2.47 -12.43
N ARG A 187 2.85 -2.62 -11.37
CA ARG A 187 1.71 -1.77 -11.07
C ARG A 187 2.20 -0.58 -10.24
N LEU A 188 1.85 0.61 -10.67
CA LEU A 188 2.07 1.85 -9.92
C LEU A 188 0.80 2.21 -9.15
N GLN A 189 0.97 2.59 -7.90
CA GLN A 189 -0.07 3.19 -7.09
C GLN A 189 0.31 4.65 -6.87
N ILE A 190 -0.56 5.55 -7.29
CA ILE A 190 -0.31 6.99 -7.29
C ILE A 190 -1.35 7.65 -6.41
N THR A 191 -0.89 8.41 -5.42
CA THR A 191 -1.75 9.21 -4.57
C THR A 191 -1.66 10.67 -5.00
N GLN A 192 -2.79 11.25 -5.38
CA GLN A 192 -2.85 12.64 -5.83
C GLN A 192 -4.21 13.26 -5.49
N ASN A 193 -4.21 14.47 -4.94
CA ASN A 193 -5.44 15.21 -4.60
C ASN A 193 -6.44 14.37 -3.78
N GLY A 194 -5.93 13.58 -2.82
CA GLY A 194 -6.73 12.70 -1.97
C GLY A 194 -7.31 11.47 -2.67
N GLY A 195 -7.03 11.27 -3.96
CA GLY A 195 -7.40 10.06 -4.70
C GLY A 195 -6.23 9.09 -4.82
N VAL A 196 -6.53 7.80 -4.95
CA VAL A 196 -5.56 6.74 -5.23
C VAL A 196 -5.88 6.12 -6.59
N TYR A 197 -4.87 6.08 -7.45
CA TYR A 197 -5.00 5.66 -8.85
C TYR A 197 -4.03 4.54 -9.16
N PHE A 198 -4.40 3.69 -10.12
CA PHE A 198 -3.48 2.71 -10.68
C PHE A 198 -2.93 3.17 -12.03
N CYS A 199 -1.68 2.85 -12.21
CA CYS A 199 -0.97 2.95 -13.47
C CYS A 199 -0.05 1.75 -13.65
N SER A 200 0.59 1.67 -14.80
CA SER A 200 1.55 0.61 -15.10
C SER A 200 2.91 1.21 -15.43
N GLY A 201 3.94 0.43 -15.19
CA GLY A 201 5.30 0.75 -15.59
C GLY A 201 6.09 -0.51 -15.93
N SER A 202 7.29 -0.30 -16.42
CA SER A 202 8.23 -1.39 -16.67
C SER A 202 9.60 -1.04 -16.13
N MET A 203 10.20 -1.98 -15.42
CA MET A 203 11.61 -1.88 -15.07
C MET A 203 12.45 -2.01 -16.34
N VAL A 204 13.37 -1.10 -16.55
CA VAL A 204 14.22 -1.08 -17.72
C VAL A 204 15.69 -1.03 -17.31
N ASN A 205 16.55 -1.58 -18.16
CA ASN A 205 17.98 -1.56 -17.98
C ASN A 205 18.60 -0.36 -18.72
N ASN A 206 19.84 0.00 -18.36
CA ASN A 206 20.61 1.01 -19.06
C ASN A 206 21.84 0.39 -19.74
N THR A 207 22.47 1.14 -20.64
CA THR A 207 23.66 0.68 -21.37
C THR A 207 24.93 0.65 -20.50
N ALA A 208 24.93 1.29 -19.33
CA ALA A 208 26.05 1.25 -18.39
C ALA A 208 26.14 -0.07 -17.63
N LEU A 209 25.05 -0.84 -17.59
CA LEU A 209 24.93 -2.12 -16.86
C LEU A 209 25.37 -1.99 -15.38
N ASP A 210 25.04 -0.86 -14.75
CA ASP A 210 25.40 -0.49 -13.39
C ASP A 210 24.36 -0.92 -12.34
N CYS A 211 23.39 -1.73 -12.74
CA CYS A 211 22.28 -2.22 -11.92
C CYS A 211 21.38 -1.12 -11.34
N ARG A 212 21.39 0.11 -11.90
CA ARG A 212 20.45 1.14 -11.50
C ARG A 212 19.03 0.69 -11.79
N GLN A 213 18.18 0.83 -10.81
CA GLN A 213 16.75 0.58 -10.96
C GLN A 213 16.11 1.76 -11.70
N LEU A 214 15.70 1.54 -12.94
CA LEU A 214 15.03 2.53 -13.76
C LEU A 214 13.63 2.05 -14.06
N LEU A 215 12.65 2.90 -13.78
CA LEU A 215 11.24 2.66 -14.06
C LEU A 215 10.80 3.55 -15.24
N LEU A 216 10.25 2.93 -16.27
CA LEU A 216 9.60 3.61 -17.38
C LEU A 216 8.09 3.57 -17.20
N SER A 217 7.45 4.71 -17.23
CA SER A 217 5.98 4.83 -17.20
C SER A 217 5.51 5.96 -18.12
N SER A 218 4.20 6.13 -18.24
CA SER A 218 3.58 7.19 -19.02
C SER A 218 3.55 8.50 -18.26
N PHE A 219 3.73 9.61 -18.95
CA PHE A 219 3.68 10.96 -18.36
C PHE A 219 2.36 11.23 -17.62
N HIS A 220 1.22 10.80 -18.17
CA HIS A 220 -0.07 10.99 -17.51
C HIS A 220 -0.22 10.26 -16.16
N CYS A 221 0.63 9.28 -15.88
CA CYS A 221 0.61 8.59 -14.59
C CYS A 221 1.12 9.48 -13.46
N VAL A 222 2.05 10.38 -13.77
CA VAL A 222 2.76 11.24 -12.80
C VAL A 222 2.60 12.73 -13.09
N ASN A 223 1.67 13.08 -13.97
CA ASN A 223 1.36 14.48 -14.28
C ASN A 223 0.84 15.17 -13.01
N ASP A 224 1.40 16.33 -12.69
CA ASP A 224 1.08 17.14 -11.51
C ASP A 224 1.40 16.47 -10.15
N VAL A 225 2.25 15.44 -10.13
CA VAL A 225 2.84 14.90 -8.90
C VAL A 225 4.20 15.54 -8.67
N ASP A 226 4.41 16.10 -7.50
CA ASP A 226 5.73 16.65 -7.12
C ASP A 226 6.73 15.50 -6.99
N GLU A 227 7.93 15.66 -7.57
CA GLU A 227 8.98 14.63 -7.51
C GLU A 227 9.41 14.34 -6.07
N ASP A 228 9.30 15.32 -5.18
CA ASP A 228 9.61 15.18 -3.76
C ASP A 228 8.58 14.32 -2.99
N GLU A 229 7.43 14.02 -3.59
CA GLU A 229 6.39 13.16 -3.01
C GLU A 229 6.46 11.68 -3.47
N TRP A 230 7.48 11.33 -4.25
CA TRP A 230 7.64 9.95 -4.71
C TRP A 230 8.27 9.06 -3.61
N ASN A 231 7.59 7.94 -3.31
CA ASN A 231 8.03 6.91 -2.36
C ASN A 231 8.46 5.62 -3.07
#